data_2fb5f6ef4b385a1d3a6ce5d7c64907e9
#
_entry.id   2fb5f6ef4b385a1d3a6ce5d7c64907e9
#
_cell.length_a   1.000
_cell.length_b   1.000
_cell.length_c   1.000
_cell.angle_alpha   90.00
_cell.angle_beta   90.00
_cell.angle_gamma   90.00
#
_symmetry.space_group_name_H-M   'P 1'
#
loop_
_entity.id
_entity.type
_entity.pdbx_description
1 polymer ?
#
loop_
_entity_poly.entity_id
_entity_poly.type
_entity_poly.pdbx_seq_one_letter_code
_entity_poly.pdbx_strand_id
1 'polypeptide(L)'
;MPNFKQPSLAEKYLVDDLPGAVRVGARLNGILQKIDQGAALTPLARSFLSENGLAALLALTMDELDRQAFQQVAAEERSERIRREKAKAAEEAAESAKRAEAMDAAIKARFATRENDPIVRRKREARELRNRFDIGSVDEEHYPRVMCLLKQVAAEKRIQPEDVAWLSTEAPDCWTEKLQQAWHRVEALALSEEWERTGDVWAAVNASGHWRKADQPERALELTGAALAISCLAGKPKSALSTTRGGAMRDVGRLAEAKKLGLDAHMLTPTDFRPCTLIGAVSMELGDLAAGHDWYKKAEELGAERGAIDHELRSLLVRSNPDAQERLRAFLLAQDPERFRWLRSWGRKTTTQARSTPTG
;
A
#
# COMPACT_ATOMS: atom_id res chain seq x y z
N MET A 1 7.49 -5.76 -67.21
CA MET A 1 8.03 -4.44 -67.64
C MET A 1 7.87 -3.51 -66.48
N PRO A 2 8.95 -2.92 -65.89
CA PRO A 2 8.80 -1.91 -64.83
C PRO A 2 8.12 -0.66 -65.41
N ASN A 3 7.01 -0.28 -64.82
CA ASN A 3 6.26 0.92 -65.12
C ASN A 3 7.12 2.12 -64.71
N PHE A 4 7.89 2.72 -65.64
CA PHE A 4 8.59 3.99 -65.40
C PHE A 4 7.55 5.10 -65.32
N LYS A 5 7.21 5.45 -64.09
CA LYS A 5 6.38 6.60 -63.79
C LYS A 5 7.10 7.84 -64.35
N GLN A 6 6.51 8.56 -65.30
CA GLN A 6 7.11 9.78 -65.79
C GLN A 6 7.30 10.77 -64.62
N PRO A 7 8.48 11.41 -64.50
CA PRO A 7 8.72 12.36 -63.40
C PRO A 7 7.69 13.51 -63.45
N SER A 8 7.22 13.89 -62.26
CA SER A 8 6.33 15.07 -62.13
C SER A 8 7.05 16.33 -62.62
N LEU A 9 6.31 17.37 -62.97
CA LEU A 9 6.91 18.65 -63.33
C LEU A 9 7.81 19.22 -62.23
N ALA A 10 7.45 19.02 -60.97
CA ALA A 10 8.26 19.44 -59.84
C ALA A 10 9.62 18.72 -59.78
N GLU A 11 9.62 17.39 -60.02
CA GLU A 11 10.84 16.57 -60.12
C GLU A 11 11.67 16.92 -61.33
N LYS A 12 11.00 17.12 -62.50
CA LYS A 12 11.65 17.51 -63.77
C LYS A 12 12.44 18.83 -63.65
N TYR A 13 11.90 19.78 -62.87
CA TYR A 13 12.48 21.08 -62.67
C TYR A 13 13.20 21.26 -61.32
N LEU A 14 13.43 20.17 -60.59
CA LEU A 14 14.17 20.11 -59.30
C LEU A 14 13.64 21.08 -58.23
N VAL A 15 12.33 21.20 -58.10
CA VAL A 15 11.60 22.00 -57.14
C VAL A 15 10.55 21.18 -56.35
N ASP A 16 10.69 19.90 -56.35
CA ASP A 16 9.82 18.94 -55.61
C ASP A 16 9.89 19.10 -54.09
N ASP A 17 10.91 19.74 -53.59
CA ASP A 17 11.09 20.20 -52.21
C ASP A 17 10.11 21.33 -51.82
N LEU A 18 9.51 22.01 -52.81
CA LEU A 18 8.61 23.14 -52.60
C LEU A 18 7.13 22.68 -52.67
N PRO A 19 6.33 22.85 -51.59
CA PRO A 19 4.92 22.46 -51.58
C PRO A 19 4.10 23.10 -52.71
N GLY A 20 4.46 24.31 -53.12
CA GLY A 20 3.80 25.03 -54.21
C GLY A 20 4.08 24.48 -55.61
N ALA A 21 5.15 23.68 -55.80
CA ALA A 21 5.45 23.02 -57.06
C ALA A 21 4.61 21.75 -57.27
N VAL A 22 4.35 21.01 -56.19
CA VAL A 22 3.63 19.75 -56.23
C VAL A 22 2.11 19.94 -56.24
N ARG A 23 1.61 20.95 -55.53
CA ARG A 23 0.18 21.22 -55.38
C ARG A 23 -0.45 21.74 -56.66
N VAL A 24 -1.35 20.96 -57.26
CA VAL A 24 -2.10 21.40 -58.45
C VAL A 24 -2.89 22.67 -58.15
N GLY A 25 -2.84 23.63 -59.07
CA GLY A 25 -3.47 24.95 -58.94
C GLY A 25 -2.67 25.99 -58.10
N ALA A 26 -1.53 25.59 -57.50
CA ALA A 26 -0.64 26.55 -56.88
C ALA A 26 0.12 27.36 -57.94
N ARG A 27 0.50 28.61 -57.60
CA ARG A 27 1.15 29.56 -58.53
C ARG A 27 2.43 28.99 -59.16
N LEU A 28 3.28 28.32 -58.32
CA LEU A 28 4.50 27.71 -58.85
C LEU A 28 4.20 26.57 -59.82
N ASN A 29 3.23 25.68 -59.46
CA ASN A 29 2.83 24.59 -60.36
C ASN A 29 2.31 25.08 -61.72
N GLY A 30 1.52 26.18 -61.74
CA GLY A 30 1.05 26.80 -62.96
C GLY A 30 2.19 27.47 -63.76
N ILE A 31 3.25 27.98 -63.13
CA ILE A 31 4.44 28.48 -63.80
C ILE A 31 5.23 27.35 -64.43
N LEU A 32 5.42 26.21 -63.73
CA LEU A 32 6.09 25.01 -64.26
C LEU A 32 5.38 24.44 -65.50
N GLN A 33 4.05 24.40 -65.50
CA GLN A 33 3.27 24.01 -66.66
C GLN A 33 3.52 24.90 -67.89
N LYS A 34 3.61 26.24 -67.70
CA LYS A 34 3.91 27.17 -68.76
C LYS A 34 5.33 26.97 -69.31
N ILE A 35 6.31 26.79 -68.42
CA ILE A 35 7.71 26.50 -68.82
C ILE A 35 7.76 25.19 -69.61
N ASP A 36 7.04 24.18 -69.18
CA ASP A 36 7.02 22.87 -69.85
C ASP A 36 6.38 22.91 -71.26
N GLN A 37 5.41 23.82 -71.43
CA GLN A 37 4.74 24.10 -72.72
C GLN A 37 5.53 25.05 -73.62
N GLY A 38 6.68 25.56 -73.19
CA GLY A 38 7.47 26.55 -73.93
C GLY A 38 6.80 27.91 -74.03
N ALA A 39 5.84 28.23 -73.12
CA ALA A 39 5.13 29.49 -73.17
C ALA A 39 5.91 30.59 -72.45
N ALA A 40 5.92 31.84 -73.03
CA ALA A 40 6.56 32.94 -72.40
C ALA A 40 5.98 33.32 -71.07
N LEU A 41 6.80 33.51 -70.05
CA LEU A 41 6.37 33.91 -68.72
C LEU A 41 6.03 35.42 -68.64
N THR A 42 4.95 35.73 -67.94
CA THR A 42 4.57 37.10 -67.61
C THR A 42 5.61 37.80 -66.71
N PRO A 43 5.73 39.10 -66.70
CA PRO A 43 6.60 39.82 -65.75
C PRO A 43 6.35 39.45 -64.30
N LEU A 44 5.09 39.29 -63.90
CA LEU A 44 4.68 38.83 -62.56
C LEU A 44 5.16 37.39 -62.23
N ALA A 45 5.23 36.50 -63.22
CA ALA A 45 5.75 35.15 -63.00
C ALA A 45 7.26 35.13 -62.81
N ARG A 46 7.98 35.97 -63.55
CA ARG A 46 9.45 36.19 -63.43
C ARG A 46 9.78 36.75 -62.04
N SER A 47 9.08 37.84 -61.62
CA SER A 47 9.25 38.44 -60.30
C SER A 47 9.04 37.36 -59.19
N PHE A 48 8.00 36.52 -59.30
CA PHE A 48 7.76 35.43 -58.36
C PHE A 48 8.92 34.43 -58.28
N LEU A 49 9.51 34.03 -59.42
CA LEU A 49 10.68 33.14 -59.43
C LEU A 49 11.87 33.77 -58.71
N SER A 50 12.15 35.08 -59.04
CA SER A 50 13.22 35.81 -58.38
C SER A 50 13.03 35.97 -56.86
N GLU A 51 11.85 36.39 -56.43
CA GLU A 51 11.52 36.60 -55.04
C GLU A 51 11.59 35.32 -54.19
N ASN A 52 11.35 34.15 -54.81
CA ASN A 52 11.42 32.87 -54.16
C ASN A 52 12.76 32.13 -54.31
N GLY A 53 13.79 32.82 -54.84
CA GLY A 53 15.15 32.27 -54.96
C GLY A 53 15.26 31.11 -55.95
N LEU A 54 14.44 31.12 -57.01
CA LEU A 54 14.42 30.13 -58.09
C LEU A 54 15.15 30.66 -59.31
N ALA A 55 16.41 31.05 -59.08
CA ALA A 55 17.21 31.75 -60.08
C ALA A 55 17.51 30.84 -61.27
N ALA A 56 17.78 29.58 -61.08
CA ALA A 56 17.97 28.58 -62.15
C ALA A 56 16.77 28.52 -63.11
N LEU A 57 15.55 28.44 -62.53
CA LEU A 57 14.31 28.43 -63.34
C LEU A 57 14.09 29.70 -64.09
N LEU A 58 14.44 30.86 -63.48
CA LEU A 58 14.36 32.16 -64.15
C LEU A 58 15.33 32.21 -65.32
N ALA A 59 16.61 31.88 -65.14
CA ALA A 59 17.64 31.86 -66.15
C ALA A 59 17.31 30.87 -67.33
N LEU A 60 16.72 29.71 -67.01
CA LEU A 60 16.24 28.80 -68.06
C LEU A 60 15.15 29.43 -68.94
N THR A 61 14.25 30.24 -68.37
CA THR A 61 13.19 30.93 -69.15
C THR A 61 13.64 32.16 -69.91
N MET A 62 14.85 32.62 -69.61
CA MET A 62 15.48 33.74 -70.29
C MET A 62 16.51 33.27 -71.34
N ASP A 63 16.63 31.99 -71.60
CA ASP A 63 17.66 31.37 -72.51
C ASP A 63 19.08 31.62 -72.02
N GLU A 64 19.30 31.99 -70.74
CA GLU A 64 20.64 32.26 -70.18
C GLU A 64 21.34 30.96 -69.77
N LEU A 65 20.55 29.83 -69.54
CA LEU A 65 21.06 28.53 -69.25
C LEU A 65 20.50 27.52 -70.26
N ASP A 66 21.39 26.66 -70.79
CA ASP A 66 20.93 25.43 -71.47
C ASP A 66 20.41 24.41 -70.49
N ARG A 67 19.81 23.38 -71.02
CA ARG A 67 19.14 22.32 -70.18
C ARG A 67 20.10 21.52 -69.28
N GLN A 68 21.38 21.40 -69.69
CA GLN A 68 22.38 20.66 -68.91
C GLN A 68 22.95 21.57 -67.80
N ALA A 69 23.26 22.80 -68.08
CA ALA A 69 23.67 23.78 -67.11
C ALA A 69 22.53 24.05 -66.05
N PHE A 70 21.27 24.14 -66.54
CA PHE A 70 20.10 24.22 -65.65
C PHE A 70 20.06 23.13 -64.63
N GLN A 71 20.23 21.86 -65.05
CA GLN A 71 20.16 20.69 -64.14
C GLN A 71 21.21 20.76 -63.04
N GLN A 72 22.42 21.25 -63.33
CA GLN A 72 23.47 21.41 -62.33
C GLN A 72 23.14 22.51 -61.33
N VAL A 73 22.80 23.71 -61.81
CA VAL A 73 22.51 24.89 -60.96
C VAL A 73 21.25 24.63 -60.14
N ALA A 74 20.19 24.08 -60.71
CA ALA A 74 18.97 23.78 -60.02
C ALA A 74 19.15 22.67 -58.92
N ALA A 75 20.04 21.70 -59.15
CA ALA A 75 20.40 20.70 -58.15
C ALA A 75 21.13 21.30 -56.94
N GLU A 76 22.02 22.26 -57.19
CA GLU A 76 22.70 23.00 -56.12
C GLU A 76 21.72 23.87 -55.31
N GLU A 77 20.88 24.64 -56.01
CA GLU A 77 19.81 25.43 -55.34
C GLU A 77 18.89 24.58 -54.50
N ARG A 78 18.44 23.42 -55.01
CA ARG A 78 17.61 22.48 -54.27
C ARG A 78 18.32 21.94 -53.02
N SER A 79 19.59 21.56 -53.19
CA SER A 79 20.39 21.05 -52.07
C SER A 79 20.56 22.08 -50.95
N GLU A 80 20.73 23.33 -51.35
CA GLU A 80 20.87 24.46 -50.42
C GLU A 80 19.54 24.77 -49.71
N ARG A 81 18.40 24.76 -50.41
CA ARG A 81 17.07 24.92 -49.80
C ARG A 81 16.80 23.85 -48.77
N ILE A 82 17.02 22.58 -49.13
CA ILE A 82 16.84 21.43 -48.21
C ILE A 82 17.75 21.58 -46.98
N ARG A 83 18.99 22.00 -47.15
CA ARG A 83 19.95 22.24 -46.07
C ARG A 83 19.45 23.31 -45.11
N ARG A 84 18.98 24.45 -45.64
CA ARG A 84 18.45 25.58 -44.86
C ARG A 84 17.21 25.16 -44.06
N GLU A 85 16.30 24.42 -44.68
CA GLU A 85 15.07 23.93 -44.01
C GLU A 85 15.39 22.93 -42.89
N LYS A 86 16.30 21.99 -43.13
CA LYS A 86 16.79 21.08 -42.08
C LYS A 86 17.48 21.83 -40.93
N ALA A 87 18.29 22.84 -41.24
CA ALA A 87 18.95 23.65 -40.20
C ALA A 87 17.92 24.40 -39.34
N LYS A 88 16.92 25.01 -39.97
CA LYS A 88 15.83 25.71 -39.28
C LYS A 88 15.00 24.78 -38.43
N ALA A 89 14.63 23.63 -38.96
CA ALA A 89 13.89 22.58 -38.20
C ALA A 89 14.70 22.05 -37.00
N ALA A 90 16.02 21.89 -37.17
CA ALA A 90 16.91 21.49 -36.07
C ALA A 90 17.00 22.54 -34.96
N GLU A 91 17.07 23.82 -35.35
CA GLU A 91 17.09 24.96 -34.42
C GLU A 91 15.78 25.07 -33.63
N GLU A 92 14.63 24.99 -34.33
CA GLU A 92 13.31 24.98 -33.71
C GLU A 92 13.13 23.78 -32.74
N ALA A 93 13.61 22.60 -33.13
CA ALA A 93 13.59 21.40 -32.28
C ALA A 93 14.50 21.60 -31.05
N ALA A 94 15.69 22.16 -31.20
CA ALA A 94 16.59 22.44 -30.08
C ALA A 94 16.03 23.46 -29.11
N GLU A 95 15.38 24.52 -29.61
CA GLU A 95 14.67 25.48 -28.75
C GLU A 95 13.50 24.85 -28.02
N SER A 96 12.71 24.03 -28.71
CA SER A 96 11.60 23.29 -28.09
C SER A 96 12.09 22.37 -27.00
N ALA A 97 13.19 21.64 -27.23
CA ALA A 97 13.80 20.79 -26.22
C ALA A 97 14.28 21.58 -25.00
N LYS A 98 14.95 22.70 -25.20
CA LYS A 98 15.39 23.61 -24.11
C LYS A 98 14.21 24.12 -23.27
N ARG A 99 13.11 24.50 -23.93
CA ARG A 99 11.89 24.94 -23.22
C ARG A 99 11.26 23.83 -22.42
N ALA A 100 11.23 22.60 -22.95
CA ALA A 100 10.74 21.43 -22.25
C ALA A 100 11.58 21.07 -21.00
N GLU A 101 12.92 21.11 -21.14
CA GLU A 101 13.84 20.88 -20.01
C GLU A 101 13.69 21.96 -18.92
N ALA A 102 13.60 23.24 -19.31
CA ALA A 102 13.41 24.34 -18.38
C ALA A 102 12.09 24.23 -17.63
N MET A 103 11.02 23.81 -18.31
CA MET A 103 9.71 23.57 -17.70
C MET A 103 9.73 22.38 -16.73
N ASP A 104 10.39 21.28 -17.10
CA ASP A 104 10.55 20.10 -16.21
C ASP A 104 11.38 20.46 -14.96
N ALA A 105 12.48 21.22 -15.14
CA ALA A 105 13.28 21.72 -14.02
C ALA A 105 12.48 22.64 -13.09
N ALA A 106 11.66 23.53 -13.63
CA ALA A 106 10.80 24.42 -12.84
C ALA A 106 9.73 23.63 -12.06
N ILE A 107 9.14 22.62 -12.68
CA ILE A 107 8.19 21.71 -12.03
C ILE A 107 8.87 20.97 -10.87
N LYS A 108 10.03 20.37 -11.11
CA LYS A 108 10.82 19.67 -10.07
C LYS A 108 11.18 20.59 -8.90
N ALA A 109 11.65 21.80 -9.18
CA ALA A 109 11.97 22.80 -8.17
C ALA A 109 10.74 23.18 -7.33
N ARG A 110 9.57 23.35 -7.96
CA ARG A 110 8.31 23.65 -7.27
C ARG A 110 7.86 22.50 -6.37
N PHE A 111 8.01 21.25 -6.82
CA PHE A 111 7.71 20.08 -5.98
C PHE A 111 8.67 19.99 -4.80
N ALA A 112 9.98 20.14 -5.02
CA ALA A 112 10.98 20.15 -3.95
C ALA A 112 10.72 21.25 -2.91
N THR A 113 10.34 22.46 -3.34
CA THR A 113 9.98 23.55 -2.44
C THR A 113 8.74 23.17 -1.61
N ARG A 114 7.72 22.57 -2.24
CA ARG A 114 6.50 22.14 -1.55
C ARG A 114 6.76 21.01 -0.56
N GLU A 115 7.62 20.04 -0.90
CA GLU A 115 7.98 18.95 0.01
C GLU A 115 8.75 19.43 1.23
N ASN A 116 9.55 20.49 1.08
CA ASN A 116 10.32 21.11 2.16
C ASN A 116 9.50 22.10 2.99
N ASP A 117 8.24 22.40 2.62
CA ASP A 117 7.36 23.24 3.42
C ASP A 117 7.10 22.56 4.78
N PRO A 118 7.42 23.24 5.91
CA PRO A 118 7.23 22.69 7.24
C PRO A 118 5.79 22.25 7.53
N ILE A 119 4.79 22.94 6.95
CA ILE A 119 3.37 22.61 7.14
C ILE A 119 3.04 21.31 6.40
N VAL A 120 3.49 21.17 5.15
CA VAL A 120 3.26 19.97 4.35
C VAL A 120 3.94 18.77 4.98
N ARG A 121 5.18 18.95 5.45
CA ARG A 121 5.93 17.90 6.16
C ARG A 121 5.21 17.44 7.41
N ARG A 122 4.76 18.36 8.29
CA ARG A 122 3.99 18.03 9.50
C ARG A 122 2.70 17.28 9.19
N LYS A 123 1.97 17.67 8.13
CA LYS A 123 0.75 16.98 7.70
C LYS A 123 1.04 15.57 7.19
N ARG A 124 2.16 15.38 6.48
CA ARG A 124 2.60 14.07 6.01
C ARG A 124 3.00 13.17 7.18
N GLU A 125 3.86 13.65 8.09
CA GLU A 125 4.27 12.94 9.30
C GLU A 125 3.06 12.53 10.16
N ALA A 126 2.10 13.41 10.33
CA ALA A 126 0.87 13.12 11.06
C ALA A 126 0.00 12.05 10.36
N ARG A 127 -0.05 12.06 9.03
CA ARG A 127 -0.75 11.02 8.26
C ARG A 127 -0.03 9.68 8.34
N GLU A 128 1.28 9.67 8.17
CA GLU A 128 2.11 8.46 8.27
C GLU A 128 1.98 7.81 9.65
N LEU A 129 1.98 8.63 10.71
CA LEU A 129 1.80 8.15 12.07
C LEU A 129 0.41 7.51 12.28
N ARG A 130 -0.65 8.11 11.78
CA ARG A 130 -2.00 7.51 11.84
C ARG A 130 -2.09 6.22 11.03
N ASN A 131 -1.54 6.22 9.81
CA ASN A 131 -1.51 5.04 8.95
C ASN A 131 -0.73 3.88 9.59
N ARG A 132 0.34 4.17 10.34
CA ARG A 132 1.09 3.15 11.07
C ARG A 132 0.20 2.34 12.03
N PHE A 133 -0.81 2.99 12.60
CA PHE A 133 -1.74 2.41 13.56
C PHE A 133 -3.13 2.13 12.95
N ASP A 134 -3.29 2.14 11.62
CA ASP A 134 -4.56 1.94 10.90
C ASP A 134 -5.68 2.92 11.34
N ILE A 135 -5.31 4.14 11.73
CA ILE A 135 -6.26 5.16 12.12
C ILE A 135 -6.60 6.03 10.91
N GLY A 136 -7.88 6.05 10.54
CA GLY A 136 -8.41 6.84 9.44
C GLY A 136 -8.57 8.33 9.79
N SER A 137 -9.78 8.85 9.65
CA SER A 137 -10.15 10.18 10.14
C SER A 137 -10.26 10.17 11.66
N VAL A 138 -9.88 11.28 12.27
CA VAL A 138 -10.01 11.52 13.70
C VAL A 138 -10.85 12.79 13.85
N ASP A 139 -11.82 12.79 14.73
CA ASP A 139 -12.63 13.96 15.04
C ASP A 139 -11.76 15.12 15.51
N GLU A 140 -12.11 16.33 15.10
CA GLU A 140 -11.29 17.52 15.33
C GLU A 140 -11.05 17.75 16.84
N GLU A 141 -12.03 17.48 17.66
CA GLU A 141 -11.96 17.57 19.11
C GLU A 141 -10.95 16.59 19.71
N HIS A 142 -10.91 15.36 19.22
CA HIS A 142 -10.03 14.29 19.73
C HIS A 142 -8.62 14.34 19.14
N TYR A 143 -8.45 15.03 17.99
CA TYR A 143 -7.24 15.00 17.19
C TYR A 143 -5.96 15.35 17.97
N PRO A 144 -5.90 16.43 18.79
CA PRO A 144 -4.68 16.77 19.50
C PRO A 144 -4.23 15.68 20.49
N ARG A 145 -5.21 15.12 21.26
CA ARG A 145 -4.94 14.08 22.25
C ARG A 145 -4.53 12.77 21.60
N VAL A 146 -5.27 12.33 20.58
CA VAL A 146 -4.92 11.12 19.81
C VAL A 146 -3.51 11.23 19.25
N MET A 147 -3.17 12.33 18.57
CA MET A 147 -1.83 12.51 17.98
C MET A 147 -0.71 12.56 19.05
N CYS A 148 -1.00 13.06 20.24
CA CYS A 148 -0.06 13.02 21.37
C CYS A 148 0.21 11.58 21.80
N LEU A 149 -0.85 10.78 22.00
CA LEU A 149 -0.75 9.38 22.42
C LEU A 149 -0.06 8.51 21.36
N LEU A 150 -0.38 8.70 20.08
CA LEU A 150 0.29 8.00 18.99
C LEU A 150 1.81 8.26 18.97
N LYS A 151 2.23 9.50 19.22
CA LYS A 151 3.65 9.86 19.32
C LYS A 151 4.32 9.19 20.51
N GLN A 152 3.63 9.09 21.65
CA GLN A 152 4.17 8.42 22.83
C GLN A 152 4.37 6.93 22.54
N VAL A 153 3.35 6.24 22.04
CA VAL A 153 3.43 4.81 21.71
C VAL A 153 4.48 4.55 20.61
N ALA A 154 4.55 5.41 19.59
CA ALA A 154 5.56 5.30 18.53
C ALA A 154 6.99 5.50 19.03
N ALA A 155 7.17 6.26 20.11
CA ALA A 155 8.44 6.48 20.79
C ALA A 155 8.69 5.47 21.94
N GLU A 156 7.91 4.38 22.01
CA GLU A 156 7.96 3.33 23.04
C GLU A 156 7.81 3.88 24.46
N LYS A 157 7.05 4.97 24.61
CA LYS A 157 6.72 5.55 25.91
C LYS A 157 5.37 5.06 26.41
N ARG A 158 5.31 4.68 27.68
CA ARG A 158 4.06 4.28 28.31
C ARG A 158 3.05 5.42 28.32
N ILE A 159 1.80 5.08 28.07
CA ILE A 159 0.67 5.98 28.23
C ILE A 159 -0.04 5.68 29.55
N GLN A 160 -0.71 6.69 30.11
CA GLN A 160 -1.36 6.54 31.41
C GLN A 160 -2.62 5.67 31.29
N PRO A 161 -2.99 4.94 32.36
CA PRO A 161 -4.20 4.11 32.35
C PRO A 161 -5.48 4.87 32.01
N GLU A 162 -5.55 6.14 32.40
CA GLU A 162 -6.68 7.03 32.09
C GLU A 162 -6.77 7.35 30.59
N ASP A 163 -5.63 7.40 29.90
CA ASP A 163 -5.59 7.60 28.44
C ASP A 163 -6.02 6.33 27.69
N VAL A 164 -5.65 5.17 28.20
CA VAL A 164 -6.13 3.88 27.66
C VAL A 164 -7.65 3.75 27.83
N ALA A 165 -8.16 4.08 29.02
CA ALA A 165 -9.58 4.10 29.29
C ALA A 165 -10.31 5.07 28.34
N TRP A 166 -9.79 6.29 28.19
CA TRP A 166 -10.34 7.29 27.29
C TRP A 166 -10.35 6.84 25.82
N LEU A 167 -9.25 6.24 25.33
CA LEU A 167 -9.21 5.70 23.97
C LEU A 167 -10.28 4.63 23.74
N SER A 168 -10.54 3.78 24.74
CA SER A 168 -11.51 2.69 24.63
C SER A 168 -12.96 3.15 24.72
N THR A 169 -13.26 4.28 25.37
CA THR A 169 -14.63 4.77 25.62
C THR A 169 -15.01 5.96 24.74
N GLU A 170 -14.13 6.96 24.63
CA GLU A 170 -14.42 8.22 23.94
C GLU A 170 -13.92 8.23 22.49
N ALA A 171 -12.85 7.49 22.18
CA ALA A 171 -12.28 7.43 20.84
C ALA A 171 -12.08 5.97 20.34
N PRO A 172 -13.10 5.11 20.39
CA PRO A 172 -12.97 3.68 20.10
C PRO A 172 -12.49 3.41 18.66
N ASP A 173 -12.85 4.25 17.69
CA ASP A 173 -12.38 4.13 16.29
C ASP A 173 -10.88 4.39 16.15
N CYS A 174 -10.27 5.07 17.12
CA CYS A 174 -8.82 5.27 17.19
C CYS A 174 -8.11 4.15 17.97
N TRP A 175 -8.84 3.34 18.77
CA TRP A 175 -8.28 2.23 19.55
C TRP A 175 -8.20 0.95 18.70
N THR A 176 -7.50 1.06 17.57
CA THR A 176 -7.34 -0.02 16.57
C THR A 176 -6.51 -1.18 17.12
N GLU A 177 -6.63 -2.35 16.50
CA GLU A 177 -5.84 -3.52 16.86
C GLU A 177 -4.32 -3.24 16.82
N LYS A 178 -3.84 -2.53 15.79
CA LYS A 178 -2.43 -2.14 15.69
C LYS A 178 -1.96 -1.22 16.80
N LEU A 179 -2.80 -0.27 17.22
CA LEU A 179 -2.47 0.60 18.35
C LEU A 179 -2.47 -0.19 19.66
N GLN A 180 -3.44 -1.10 19.86
CA GLN A 180 -3.49 -1.99 21.02
C GLN A 180 -2.25 -2.89 21.10
N GLN A 181 -1.87 -3.54 20.00
CA GLN A 181 -0.67 -4.38 19.94
C GLN A 181 0.59 -3.58 20.27
N ALA A 182 0.72 -2.37 19.70
CA ALA A 182 1.87 -1.50 19.97
C ALA A 182 1.91 -1.03 21.44
N TRP A 183 0.77 -0.67 22.01
CA TRP A 183 0.67 -0.34 23.44
C TRP A 183 1.02 -1.54 24.32
N HIS A 184 0.48 -2.72 24.04
CA HIS A 184 0.83 -3.95 24.77
C HIS A 184 2.32 -4.24 24.69
N ARG A 185 2.97 -3.98 23.55
CA ARG A 185 4.41 -4.14 23.39
C ARG A 185 5.17 -3.18 24.32
N VAL A 186 4.75 -1.93 24.42
CA VAL A 186 5.38 -0.93 25.32
C VAL A 186 5.24 -1.34 26.78
N GLU A 187 4.05 -1.79 27.20
CA GLU A 187 3.83 -2.31 28.55
C GLU A 187 4.66 -3.55 28.83
N ALA A 188 4.75 -4.48 27.86
CA ALA A 188 5.53 -5.68 28.01
C ALA A 188 7.02 -5.39 28.19
N LEU A 189 7.58 -4.44 27.41
CA LEU A 189 8.98 -4.01 27.55
C LEU A 189 9.24 -3.45 28.96
N ALA A 190 8.42 -2.51 29.41
CA ALA A 190 8.60 -1.88 30.72
C ALA A 190 8.50 -2.90 31.87
N LEU A 191 7.55 -3.84 31.80
CA LEU A 191 7.39 -4.88 32.81
C LEU A 191 8.51 -5.95 32.74
N SER A 192 9.05 -6.22 31.55
CA SER A 192 10.21 -7.11 31.40
C SER A 192 11.48 -6.49 32.04
N GLU A 193 11.72 -5.19 31.79
CA GLU A 193 12.81 -4.43 32.44
C GLU A 193 12.64 -4.38 33.96
N GLU A 194 11.39 -4.22 34.44
CA GLU A 194 11.09 -4.23 35.87
C GLU A 194 11.44 -5.61 36.49
N TRP A 195 11.02 -6.70 35.83
CA TRP A 195 11.38 -8.04 36.27
C TRP A 195 12.93 -8.26 36.28
N GLU A 196 13.62 -7.86 35.23
CA GLU A 196 15.09 -7.97 35.16
C GLU A 196 15.80 -7.22 36.30
N ARG A 197 15.28 -6.03 36.64
CA ARG A 197 15.85 -5.18 37.66
C ARG A 197 15.52 -5.63 39.08
N THR A 198 14.30 -6.15 39.32
CA THR A 198 13.77 -6.42 40.67
C THR A 198 13.66 -7.90 41.02
N GLY A 199 13.60 -8.76 40.02
CA GLY A 199 13.24 -10.18 40.20
C GLY A 199 11.76 -10.41 40.57
N ASP A 200 10.88 -9.38 40.43
CA ASP A 200 9.47 -9.52 40.73
C ASP A 200 8.77 -10.44 39.72
N VAL A 201 8.39 -11.60 40.19
CA VAL A 201 7.71 -12.64 39.38
C VAL A 201 6.40 -12.12 38.78
N TRP A 202 5.69 -11.23 39.47
CA TRP A 202 4.44 -10.68 38.97
C TRP A 202 4.64 -9.72 37.81
N ALA A 203 5.78 -9.01 37.76
CA ALA A 203 6.16 -8.25 36.58
C ALA A 203 6.35 -9.17 35.38
N ALA A 204 7.02 -10.35 35.54
CA ALA A 204 7.16 -11.32 34.47
C ALA A 204 5.83 -11.94 34.01
N VAL A 205 4.92 -12.24 34.96
CA VAL A 205 3.56 -12.75 34.64
C VAL A 205 2.78 -11.72 33.80
N ASN A 206 2.78 -10.46 34.23
CA ASN A 206 2.07 -9.39 33.53
C ASN A 206 2.72 -9.10 32.17
N ALA A 207 4.05 -9.00 32.09
CA ALA A 207 4.77 -8.82 30.84
C ALA A 207 4.45 -9.91 29.83
N SER A 208 4.38 -11.18 30.26
CA SER A 208 4.00 -12.30 29.39
C SER A 208 2.60 -12.13 28.81
N GLY A 209 1.63 -11.69 29.61
CA GLY A 209 0.29 -11.37 29.15
C GLY A 209 0.27 -10.26 28.09
N HIS A 210 1.08 -9.23 28.28
CA HIS A 210 1.22 -8.13 27.31
C HIS A 210 1.96 -8.57 26.04
N TRP A 211 3.04 -9.35 26.13
CA TRP A 211 3.74 -9.91 24.96
C TRP A 211 2.81 -10.71 24.06
N ARG A 212 1.97 -11.56 24.64
CA ARG A 212 0.97 -12.35 23.88
C ARG A 212 -0.03 -11.46 23.15
N LYS A 213 -0.54 -10.42 23.83
CA LYS A 213 -1.47 -9.44 23.22
C LYS A 213 -0.80 -8.52 22.22
N ALA A 214 0.53 -8.39 22.27
CA ALA A 214 1.34 -7.72 21.27
C ALA A 214 1.67 -8.62 20.06
N ASP A 215 1.07 -9.81 19.98
CA ASP A 215 1.35 -10.82 18.94
C ASP A 215 2.83 -11.26 18.91
N GLN A 216 3.45 -11.37 20.09
CA GLN A 216 4.85 -11.80 20.30
C GLN A 216 4.94 -12.91 21.36
N PRO A 217 4.27 -14.06 21.15
CA PRO A 217 4.23 -15.14 22.13
C PRO A 217 5.61 -15.76 22.41
N GLU A 218 6.54 -15.73 21.46
CA GLU A 218 7.91 -16.22 21.63
C GLU A 218 8.64 -15.47 22.74
N ARG A 219 8.50 -14.12 22.80
CA ARG A 219 9.06 -13.32 23.89
C ARG A 219 8.45 -13.65 25.24
N ALA A 220 7.15 -13.93 25.26
CA ALA A 220 6.49 -14.41 26.46
C ALA A 220 7.07 -15.78 26.92
N LEU A 221 7.41 -16.67 25.98
CA LEU A 221 8.03 -17.94 26.28
C LEU A 221 9.47 -17.80 26.82
N GLU A 222 10.27 -16.92 26.23
CA GLU A 222 11.62 -16.61 26.69
C GLU A 222 11.57 -16.10 28.13
N LEU A 223 10.81 -15.05 28.39
CA LEU A 223 10.66 -14.41 29.69
C LEU A 223 10.17 -15.38 30.77
N THR A 224 9.08 -16.09 30.50
CA THR A 224 8.50 -17.04 31.47
C THR A 224 9.39 -18.25 31.68
N GLY A 225 10.18 -18.65 30.68
CA GLY A 225 11.20 -19.70 30.82
C GLY A 225 12.30 -19.31 31.80
N ALA A 226 12.84 -18.11 31.64
CA ALA A 226 13.84 -17.55 32.54
C ALA A 226 13.29 -17.40 33.99
N ALA A 227 12.08 -16.88 34.12
CA ALA A 227 11.45 -16.73 35.43
C ALA A 227 11.17 -18.07 36.14
N LEU A 228 10.75 -19.10 35.43
CA LEU A 228 10.51 -20.44 35.98
C LEU A 228 11.79 -21.18 36.35
N ALA A 229 12.94 -20.81 35.80
CA ALA A 229 14.24 -21.39 36.14
C ALA A 229 14.73 -21.01 37.55
N ILE A 230 14.10 -20.03 38.21
CA ILE A 230 14.39 -19.65 39.57
C ILE A 230 14.00 -20.79 40.53
N SER A 231 14.98 -21.39 41.18
CA SER A 231 14.82 -22.66 41.94
C SER A 231 13.91 -22.58 43.16
N CYS A 232 13.70 -21.40 43.74
CA CYS A 232 12.85 -21.20 44.94
C CYS A 232 11.39 -20.91 44.64
N LEU A 233 10.97 -20.94 43.38
CA LEU A 233 9.61 -20.55 42.99
C LEU A 233 8.61 -21.67 43.32
N ALA A 234 7.60 -21.34 44.15
CA ALA A 234 6.55 -22.29 44.61
C ALA A 234 5.17 -21.63 44.67
N GLY A 235 4.12 -22.42 44.83
CA GLY A 235 2.77 -21.94 45.07
C GLY A 235 2.20 -21.06 43.98
N LYS A 236 1.52 -19.98 44.39
CA LYS A 236 0.77 -19.10 43.49
C LYS A 236 1.61 -18.42 42.40
N PRO A 237 2.81 -17.88 42.66
CA PRO A 237 3.65 -17.29 41.60
C PRO A 237 4.04 -18.31 40.53
N LYS A 238 4.42 -19.55 40.93
CA LYS A 238 4.75 -20.61 39.99
C LYS A 238 3.53 -21.03 39.15
N SER A 239 2.37 -21.15 39.77
CA SER A 239 1.12 -21.45 39.08
C SER A 239 0.80 -20.35 38.02
N ALA A 240 0.91 -19.07 38.39
CA ALA A 240 0.64 -17.96 37.49
C ALA A 240 1.60 -17.94 36.31
N LEU A 241 2.90 -18.14 36.54
CA LEU A 241 3.90 -18.25 35.46
C LEU A 241 3.63 -19.45 34.55
N SER A 242 3.30 -20.61 35.13
CA SER A 242 2.99 -21.82 34.35
C SER A 242 1.73 -21.60 33.48
N THR A 243 0.71 -20.95 34.05
CA THR A 243 -0.54 -20.62 33.35
C THR A 243 -0.28 -19.66 32.17
N THR A 244 0.44 -18.54 32.40
CA THR A 244 0.70 -17.59 31.33
C THR A 244 1.66 -18.14 30.28
N ARG A 245 2.66 -18.97 30.67
CA ARG A 245 3.49 -19.73 29.74
C ARG A 245 2.68 -20.72 28.91
N GLY A 246 1.75 -21.45 29.54
CA GLY A 246 0.83 -22.33 28.85
C GLY A 246 -0.02 -21.60 27.82
N GLY A 247 -0.46 -20.36 28.12
CA GLY A 247 -1.12 -19.48 27.17
C GLY A 247 -0.22 -19.14 25.98
N ALA A 248 1.04 -18.80 26.21
CA ALA A 248 1.99 -18.52 25.13
C ALA A 248 2.32 -19.79 24.30
N MET A 249 2.42 -20.97 24.93
CA MET A 249 2.54 -22.25 24.22
C MET A 249 1.35 -22.52 23.31
N ARG A 250 0.14 -22.23 23.78
CA ARG A 250 -1.08 -22.31 22.98
C ARG A 250 -1.04 -21.41 21.77
N ASP A 251 -0.61 -20.16 21.94
CA ASP A 251 -0.54 -19.16 20.85
C ASP A 251 0.43 -19.60 19.74
N VAL A 252 1.52 -20.30 20.07
CA VAL A 252 2.44 -20.90 19.10
C VAL A 252 2.06 -22.33 18.65
N GLY A 253 0.85 -22.81 18.98
CA GLY A 253 0.33 -24.11 18.56
C GLY A 253 0.86 -25.32 19.31
N ARG A 254 1.65 -25.15 20.39
CA ARG A 254 2.18 -26.24 21.23
C ARG A 254 1.15 -26.70 22.27
N LEU A 255 0.00 -27.18 21.78
CA LEU A 255 -1.19 -27.42 22.59
C LEU A 255 -1.00 -28.50 23.70
N ALA A 256 -0.28 -29.58 23.41
CA ALA A 256 -0.04 -30.64 24.40
C ALA A 256 0.77 -30.12 25.60
N GLU A 257 1.78 -29.30 25.34
CA GLU A 257 2.61 -28.67 26.37
C GLU A 257 1.84 -27.63 27.17
N ALA A 258 1.02 -26.83 26.46
CA ALA A 258 0.12 -25.88 27.10
C ALA A 258 -0.85 -26.57 28.07
N LYS A 259 -1.45 -27.71 27.67
CA LYS A 259 -2.34 -28.51 28.55
C LYS A 259 -1.59 -29.03 29.79
N LYS A 260 -0.37 -29.53 29.60
CA LYS A 260 0.46 -30.01 30.73
C LYS A 260 0.76 -28.84 31.71
N LEU A 261 1.19 -27.69 31.23
CA LEU A 261 1.46 -26.51 32.06
C LEU A 261 0.20 -26.05 32.82
N GLY A 262 -0.97 -26.09 32.18
CA GLY A 262 -2.25 -25.80 32.83
C GLY A 262 -2.57 -26.76 33.96
N LEU A 263 -2.40 -28.08 33.74
CA LEU A 263 -2.61 -29.10 34.76
C LEU A 263 -1.64 -28.94 35.94
N ASP A 264 -0.36 -28.76 35.67
CA ASP A 264 0.65 -28.51 36.71
C ASP A 264 0.33 -27.22 37.51
N ALA A 265 -0.13 -26.18 36.85
CA ALA A 265 -0.57 -24.95 37.52
C ALA A 265 -1.81 -25.15 38.37
N HIS A 266 -2.80 -25.92 37.89
CA HIS A 266 -4.00 -26.24 38.67
C HIS A 266 -3.68 -27.08 39.94
N MET A 267 -2.73 -28.00 39.85
CA MET A 267 -2.28 -28.76 41.04
C MET A 267 -1.64 -27.84 42.09
N LEU A 268 -0.95 -26.76 41.68
CA LEU A 268 -0.36 -25.79 42.61
C LEU A 268 -1.41 -24.86 43.25
N THR A 269 -2.49 -24.55 42.52
CA THR A 269 -3.55 -23.64 42.95
C THR A 269 -4.93 -24.15 42.53
N PRO A 270 -5.47 -25.20 43.20
CA PRO A 270 -6.73 -25.85 42.81
C PRO A 270 -7.96 -24.93 42.87
N THR A 271 -7.87 -23.84 43.62
CA THR A 271 -8.95 -22.83 43.78
C THR A 271 -8.87 -21.65 42.85
N ASP A 272 -7.82 -21.59 42.01
CA ASP A 272 -7.69 -20.52 40.99
C ASP A 272 -8.34 -20.97 39.68
N PHE A 273 -9.25 -20.15 39.15
CA PHE A 273 -9.93 -20.44 37.88
C PHE A 273 -9.06 -20.34 36.67
N ARG A 274 -7.95 -19.55 36.69
CA ARG A 274 -7.13 -19.24 35.53
C ARG A 274 -6.48 -20.47 34.90
N PRO A 275 -5.89 -21.43 35.65
CA PRO A 275 -5.43 -22.70 35.07
C PRO A 275 -6.58 -23.48 34.40
N CYS A 276 -7.77 -23.45 34.99
CA CYS A 276 -8.93 -24.17 34.46
C CYS A 276 -9.38 -23.58 33.12
N THR A 277 -9.38 -22.23 32.96
CA THR A 277 -9.70 -21.59 31.69
C THR A 277 -8.67 -21.93 30.60
N LEU A 278 -7.38 -22.01 30.94
CA LEU A 278 -6.34 -22.43 29.98
C LEU A 278 -6.56 -23.88 29.53
N ILE A 279 -6.80 -24.82 30.49
CA ILE A 279 -7.01 -26.24 30.17
C ILE A 279 -8.28 -26.38 29.31
N GLY A 280 -9.34 -25.66 29.67
CA GLY A 280 -10.61 -25.64 28.93
C GLY A 280 -10.38 -25.22 27.46
N ALA A 281 -9.70 -24.08 27.24
CA ALA A 281 -9.39 -23.57 25.92
C ALA A 281 -8.57 -24.57 25.09
N VAL A 282 -7.47 -25.06 25.65
CA VAL A 282 -6.57 -26.00 24.97
C VAL A 282 -7.26 -27.34 24.67
N SER A 283 -8.12 -27.85 25.59
CA SER A 283 -8.85 -29.08 25.33
C SER A 283 -9.85 -28.94 24.20
N MET A 284 -10.54 -27.78 24.11
CA MET A 284 -11.41 -27.45 22.97
C MET A 284 -10.65 -27.45 21.65
N GLU A 285 -9.45 -26.80 21.61
CA GLU A 285 -8.59 -26.75 20.42
C GLU A 285 -8.04 -28.12 20.01
N LEU A 286 -7.78 -28.99 20.96
CA LEU A 286 -7.41 -30.39 20.72
C LEU A 286 -8.59 -31.26 20.24
N GLY A 287 -9.81 -30.71 20.21
CA GLY A 287 -11.02 -31.41 19.79
C GLY A 287 -11.70 -32.23 20.93
N ASP A 288 -11.18 -32.19 22.15
CA ASP A 288 -11.80 -32.79 23.33
C ASP A 288 -12.82 -31.81 23.94
N LEU A 289 -13.96 -31.66 23.23
CA LEU A 289 -14.98 -30.68 23.56
C LEU A 289 -15.61 -30.89 24.92
N ALA A 290 -15.82 -32.18 25.31
CA ALA A 290 -16.42 -32.54 26.60
C ALA A 290 -15.50 -32.12 27.75
N ALA A 291 -14.24 -32.55 27.73
CA ALA A 291 -13.28 -32.16 28.75
C ALA A 291 -13.06 -30.63 28.79
N GLY A 292 -13.01 -29.98 27.63
CA GLY A 292 -12.91 -28.52 27.55
C GLY A 292 -14.07 -27.81 28.21
N HIS A 293 -15.29 -28.28 27.98
CA HIS A 293 -16.51 -27.76 28.61
C HIS A 293 -16.52 -27.95 30.13
N ASP A 294 -16.14 -29.13 30.61
CA ASP A 294 -16.06 -29.42 32.04
C ASP A 294 -15.04 -28.53 32.76
N TRP A 295 -13.89 -28.28 32.13
CA TRP A 295 -12.90 -27.35 32.66
C TRP A 295 -13.38 -25.90 32.69
N TYR A 296 -14.13 -25.43 31.70
CA TYR A 296 -14.76 -24.12 31.73
C TYR A 296 -15.84 -24.02 32.82
N LYS A 297 -16.65 -25.08 33.00
CA LYS A 297 -17.64 -25.16 34.08
C LYS A 297 -16.98 -25.07 35.45
N LYS A 298 -15.88 -25.81 35.64
CA LYS A 298 -15.06 -25.72 36.85
C LYS A 298 -14.46 -24.30 37.03
N ALA A 299 -14.03 -23.65 35.95
CA ALA A 299 -13.56 -22.29 36.05
C ALA A 299 -14.67 -21.33 36.52
N GLU A 300 -15.89 -21.45 36.01
CA GLU A 300 -17.04 -20.65 36.46
C GLU A 300 -17.37 -20.91 37.95
N GLU A 301 -17.33 -22.16 38.39
CA GLU A 301 -17.53 -22.54 39.81
C GLU A 301 -16.48 -21.91 40.71
N LEU A 302 -15.26 -21.67 40.20
CA LEU A 302 -14.15 -21.02 40.89
C LEU A 302 -14.14 -19.47 40.70
N GLY A 303 -15.14 -18.88 40.04
CA GLY A 303 -15.32 -17.45 39.92
C GLY A 303 -14.88 -16.82 38.59
N ALA A 304 -14.67 -17.61 37.54
CA ALA A 304 -14.48 -17.04 36.20
C ALA A 304 -15.77 -16.42 35.67
N GLU A 305 -15.68 -15.26 35.08
CA GLU A 305 -16.83 -14.59 34.44
C GLU A 305 -17.31 -15.38 33.23
N ARG A 306 -18.61 -15.68 33.14
CA ARG A 306 -19.23 -16.31 31.97
C ARG A 306 -18.96 -15.54 30.67
N GLY A 307 -19.05 -14.21 30.74
CA GLY A 307 -18.80 -13.36 29.58
C GLY A 307 -17.39 -13.51 29.00
N ALA A 308 -16.38 -13.69 29.85
CA ALA A 308 -15.01 -13.92 29.44
C ALA A 308 -14.84 -15.28 28.74
N ILE A 309 -15.49 -16.34 29.30
CA ILE A 309 -15.48 -17.67 28.67
C ILE A 309 -16.23 -17.65 27.33
N ASP A 310 -17.37 -16.98 27.25
CA ASP A 310 -18.14 -16.87 26.00
C ASP A 310 -17.36 -16.06 24.93
N HIS A 311 -16.59 -15.06 25.35
CA HIS A 311 -15.68 -14.35 24.46
C HIS A 311 -14.56 -15.26 23.92
N GLU A 312 -13.96 -16.06 24.78
CA GLU A 312 -12.92 -17.03 24.39
C GLU A 312 -13.49 -18.07 23.41
N LEU A 313 -14.69 -18.59 23.66
CA LEU A 313 -15.37 -19.53 22.75
C LEU A 313 -15.68 -18.91 21.38
N ARG A 314 -16.05 -17.61 21.32
CA ARG A 314 -16.20 -16.88 20.06
C ARG A 314 -14.88 -16.75 19.33
N SER A 315 -13.81 -16.40 20.03
CA SER A 315 -12.47 -16.29 19.47
C SER A 315 -12.00 -17.65 18.90
N LEU A 316 -12.27 -18.73 19.61
CA LEU A 316 -11.96 -20.09 19.18
C LEU A 316 -12.70 -20.44 17.87
N LEU A 317 -14.00 -20.14 17.79
CA LEU A 317 -14.79 -20.35 16.58
C LEU A 317 -14.23 -19.58 15.39
N VAL A 318 -13.87 -18.30 15.57
CA VAL A 318 -13.29 -17.48 14.48
C VAL A 318 -12.00 -18.09 13.92
N ARG A 319 -11.15 -18.65 14.79
CA ARG A 319 -9.85 -19.24 14.40
C ARG A 319 -9.93 -20.67 13.89
N SER A 320 -11.05 -21.36 14.14
CA SER A 320 -11.22 -22.76 13.75
C SER A 320 -11.57 -22.92 12.28
N ASN A 321 -11.19 -24.05 11.69
CA ASN A 321 -11.66 -24.43 10.36
C ASN A 321 -13.16 -24.75 10.35
N PRO A 322 -13.84 -24.73 9.19
CA PRO A 322 -15.29 -24.90 9.10
C PRO A 322 -15.84 -26.18 9.79
N ASP A 323 -15.13 -27.30 9.67
CA ASP A 323 -15.57 -28.58 10.27
C ASP A 323 -15.45 -28.54 11.80
N ALA A 324 -14.40 -27.93 12.33
CA ALA A 324 -14.22 -27.74 13.76
C ALA A 324 -15.24 -26.73 14.32
N GLN A 325 -15.54 -25.67 13.57
CA GLN A 325 -16.61 -24.72 13.92
C GLN A 325 -17.95 -25.40 14.06
N GLU A 326 -18.33 -26.23 13.09
CA GLU A 326 -19.63 -26.89 13.12
C GLU A 326 -19.73 -27.94 14.28
N ARG A 327 -18.65 -28.69 14.51
CA ARG A 327 -18.60 -29.62 15.66
C ARG A 327 -18.72 -28.86 17.00
N LEU A 328 -17.96 -27.79 17.18
CA LEU A 328 -18.00 -26.96 18.39
C LEU A 328 -19.38 -26.33 18.59
N ARG A 329 -19.95 -25.76 17.51
CA ARG A 329 -21.28 -25.16 17.50
C ARG A 329 -22.36 -26.17 17.90
N ALA A 330 -22.38 -27.34 17.26
CA ALA A 330 -23.35 -28.40 17.56
C ALA A 330 -23.22 -28.87 19.02
N PHE A 331 -21.98 -29.06 19.48
CA PHE A 331 -21.72 -29.45 20.85
C PHE A 331 -22.24 -28.44 21.88
N LEU A 332 -21.87 -27.16 21.73
CA LEU A 332 -22.27 -26.11 22.68
C LEU A 332 -23.79 -25.91 22.71
N LEU A 333 -24.45 -25.93 21.55
CA LEU A 333 -25.92 -25.83 21.48
C LEU A 333 -26.61 -27.02 22.13
N ALA A 334 -26.00 -28.22 22.13
CA ALA A 334 -26.51 -29.39 22.82
C ALA A 334 -26.33 -29.32 24.35
N GLN A 335 -25.26 -28.63 24.82
CA GLN A 335 -25.01 -28.47 26.26
C GLN A 335 -25.93 -27.45 26.93
N ASP A 336 -26.06 -26.24 26.32
CA ASP A 336 -26.93 -25.16 26.81
C ASP A 336 -27.47 -24.33 25.63
N PRO A 337 -28.67 -24.68 25.10
CA PRO A 337 -29.27 -23.99 23.97
C PRO A 337 -29.60 -22.52 24.21
N GLU A 338 -29.86 -22.14 25.47
CA GLU A 338 -30.21 -20.77 25.83
C GLU A 338 -28.97 -19.87 25.98
N ARG A 339 -27.95 -20.35 26.67
CA ARG A 339 -26.67 -19.63 26.78
C ARG A 339 -26.04 -19.42 25.44
N PHE A 340 -26.01 -20.43 24.59
CA PHE A 340 -25.35 -20.40 23.29
C PHE A 340 -26.29 -20.06 22.14
N ARG A 341 -27.46 -19.46 22.42
CA ARG A 341 -28.44 -19.05 21.39
C ARG A 341 -27.81 -18.17 20.29
N TRP A 342 -26.76 -17.41 20.58
CA TRP A 342 -26.02 -16.57 19.61
C TRP A 342 -25.37 -17.41 18.50
N LEU A 343 -25.09 -18.69 18.73
CA LEU A 343 -24.58 -19.61 17.73
C LEU A 343 -25.62 -20.00 16.66
N ARG A 344 -26.91 -19.84 16.94
CA ARG A 344 -27.97 -20.12 15.94
C ARG A 344 -27.89 -19.23 14.70
N SER A 345 -27.39 -18.00 14.85
CA SER A 345 -27.18 -17.03 13.77
C SER A 345 -25.75 -16.99 13.26
N TRP A 346 -24.84 -17.76 13.85
CA TRP A 346 -23.42 -17.80 13.45
C TRP A 346 -23.29 -18.34 12.02
N GLY A 347 -22.55 -17.65 11.16
CA GLY A 347 -22.31 -18.05 9.77
C GLY A 347 -23.37 -17.63 8.75
N ARG A 348 -24.56 -17.12 9.17
CA ARG A 348 -25.59 -16.66 8.21
C ARG A 348 -25.27 -15.30 7.56
N LYS A 349 -24.37 -14.49 8.12
CA LYS A 349 -24.04 -13.14 7.62
C LYS A 349 -23.05 -13.12 6.44
N THR A 350 -22.41 -14.24 6.13
CA THR A 350 -21.40 -14.30 5.04
C THR A 350 -21.99 -14.58 3.66
N THR A 351 -23.25 -14.99 3.55
CA THR A 351 -23.84 -15.36 2.24
C THR A 351 -24.55 -14.18 1.54
N THR A 352 -24.77 -13.06 2.21
CA THR A 352 -25.56 -11.94 1.64
C THR A 352 -24.68 -10.84 0.98
N GLN A 353 -23.37 -10.83 1.18
CA GLN A 353 -22.47 -9.84 0.56
C GLN A 353 -21.86 -10.28 -0.77
N ALA A 354 -22.08 -11.53 -1.22
CA ALA A 354 -21.55 -12.03 -2.50
C ALA A 354 -22.51 -11.90 -3.69
N ARG A 355 -23.69 -11.25 -3.52
CA ARG A 355 -24.67 -11.05 -4.60
C ARG A 355 -25.10 -9.60 -4.73
N SER A 356 -24.20 -8.71 -5.16
CA SER A 356 -24.58 -7.48 -5.84
C SER A 356 -23.38 -6.81 -6.49
N THR A 357 -22.88 -7.40 -7.58
CA THR A 357 -22.29 -6.64 -8.67
C THR A 357 -23.38 -6.54 -9.74
N PRO A 358 -23.95 -5.37 -10.01
CA PRO A 358 -24.72 -5.19 -11.22
C PRO A 358 -23.74 -5.05 -12.38
N THR A 359 -23.78 -6.02 -13.30
CA THR A 359 -23.35 -5.82 -14.68
C THR A 359 -24.19 -4.70 -15.29
N GLY A 360 -23.53 -3.64 -15.72
CA GLY A 360 -24.06 -2.55 -16.49
C GLY A 360 -22.90 -1.75 -17.07
#